data_c744a895bbbe3088df24e9d26887371b
#
_entry.id   c744a895bbbe3088df24e9d26887371b
#
_cell.length_a   1.000
_cell.length_b   1.000
_cell.length_c   1.000
_cell.angle_alpha   90.00
_cell.angle_beta   90.00
_cell.angle_gamma   90.00
#
_symmetry.space_group_name_H-M   'P 1'
#
loop_
_entity.id
_entity.type
_entity.pdbx_description
1 polymer ?
#
loop_
_entity_poly.entity_id
_entity_poly.type
_entity_poly.pdbx_seq_one_letter_code
_entity_poly.pdbx_strand_id
1 'polypeptide(L)'
;MRVHHLASAKKDGTKLVMLTAYDAVTARILDAAGIDLLLVGDSIGNVMLGHDSTLPVELDEMVVATRSVARATKRALVVADLPFGTYEAGPEQALASAVRLMKAGANAVKLEGGTPRAASVRALTQAGIPVVGHLGFTPQSVNMLGGFRVQGRGKAADVLLT
;
A
#
# COMPACT_ATOMS: atom_id res chain seq x y z
N MET A 1 -9.14 -0.27 14.08
CA MET A 1 -7.79 -0.85 14.33
C MET A 1 -6.71 0.23 14.32
N ARG A 2 -5.52 0.00 14.93
CA ARG A 2 -4.37 0.91 14.92
C ARG A 2 -3.09 0.12 14.67
N VAL A 3 -2.03 0.77 14.21
CA VAL A 3 -0.78 0.11 13.80
C VAL A 3 -0.17 -0.78 14.90
N HIS A 4 -0.19 -0.36 16.17
CA HIS A 4 0.34 -1.18 17.26
C HIS A 4 -0.40 -2.53 17.45
N HIS A 5 -1.67 -2.64 17.06
CA HIS A 5 -2.40 -3.90 17.09
C HIS A 5 -1.83 -4.95 16.13
N LEU A 6 -1.15 -4.51 15.03
CA LEU A 6 -0.50 -5.42 14.10
C LEU A 6 0.66 -6.17 14.77
N ALA A 7 1.47 -5.45 15.56
CA ALA A 7 2.57 -6.06 16.33
C ALA A 7 2.05 -7.03 17.39
N SER A 8 0.96 -6.68 18.09
CA SER A 8 0.31 -7.57 19.06
C SER A 8 -0.22 -8.82 18.39
N ALA A 9 -0.96 -8.68 17.29
CA ALA A 9 -1.50 -9.81 16.53
C ALA A 9 -0.39 -10.77 16.08
N LYS A 10 0.74 -10.23 15.58
CA LYS A 10 1.91 -11.04 15.21
C LYS A 10 2.46 -11.82 16.39
N LYS A 11 2.61 -11.17 17.56
CA LYS A 11 3.10 -11.81 18.78
C LYS A 11 2.17 -12.93 19.26
N ASP A 12 0.87 -12.69 19.16
CA ASP A 12 -0.17 -13.61 19.66
C ASP A 12 -0.54 -14.70 18.63
N GLY A 13 0.08 -14.69 17.43
CA GLY A 13 -0.25 -15.61 16.34
C GLY A 13 -1.62 -15.38 15.71
N THR A 14 -2.27 -14.25 15.99
CA THR A 14 -3.58 -13.89 15.42
C THR A 14 -3.44 -13.50 13.96
N LYS A 15 -4.19 -14.18 13.10
CA LYS A 15 -4.23 -13.85 11.66
C LYS A 15 -5.15 -12.65 11.43
N LEU A 16 -4.66 -11.70 10.65
CA LEU A 16 -5.41 -10.52 10.22
C LEU A 16 -5.81 -10.65 8.76
N VAL A 17 -6.99 -10.14 8.42
CA VAL A 17 -7.52 -10.14 7.06
C VAL A 17 -7.40 -8.75 6.45
N MET A 18 -6.78 -8.67 5.28
CA MET A 18 -6.67 -7.46 4.50
C MET A 18 -7.33 -7.64 3.13
N LEU A 19 -8.22 -6.74 2.75
CA LEU A 19 -8.87 -6.73 1.44
C LEU A 19 -8.76 -5.35 0.80
N THR A 20 -8.81 -5.32 -0.53
CA THR A 20 -8.84 -4.07 -1.30
C THR A 20 -10.22 -3.43 -1.25
N ALA A 21 -10.25 -2.10 -1.19
CA ALA A 21 -11.44 -1.28 -1.36
C ALA A 21 -11.06 0.03 -2.04
N TYR A 22 -11.90 0.48 -2.99
CA TYR A 22 -11.63 1.69 -3.77
C TYR A 22 -12.71 2.76 -3.62
N ASP A 23 -13.82 2.44 -2.97
CA ASP A 23 -14.99 3.30 -2.82
C ASP A 23 -15.64 3.17 -1.43
N ALA A 24 -16.52 4.11 -1.11
CA ALA A 24 -17.17 4.18 0.19
C ALA A 24 -18.19 3.06 0.45
N VAL A 25 -18.81 2.50 -0.60
CA VAL A 25 -19.81 1.44 -0.43
C VAL A 25 -19.13 0.14 -0.07
N THR A 26 -18.13 -0.26 -0.86
CA THR A 26 -17.31 -1.44 -0.61
C THR A 26 -16.62 -1.37 0.75
N ALA A 27 -16.02 -0.22 1.09
CA ALA A 27 -15.35 -0.02 2.37
C ALA A 27 -16.30 -0.22 3.55
N ARG A 28 -17.53 0.31 3.47
CA ARG A 28 -18.53 0.16 4.54
C ARG A 28 -18.95 -1.29 4.73
N ILE A 29 -19.14 -2.02 3.64
CA ILE A 29 -19.52 -3.45 3.69
C ILE A 29 -18.42 -4.27 4.34
N LEU A 30 -17.18 -4.07 3.90
CA LEU A 30 -16.02 -4.81 4.42
C LEU A 30 -15.72 -4.46 5.89
N ASP A 31 -15.82 -3.19 6.27
CA ASP A 31 -15.65 -2.74 7.65
C ASP A 31 -16.71 -3.35 8.58
N ALA A 32 -17.97 -3.38 8.14
CA ALA A 32 -19.07 -4.02 8.88
C ALA A 32 -18.93 -5.55 8.96
N ALA A 33 -18.35 -6.19 7.94
CA ALA A 33 -18.05 -7.61 7.93
C ALA A 33 -16.88 -7.99 8.85
N GLY A 34 -16.17 -7.02 9.42
CA GLY A 34 -15.12 -7.29 10.39
C GLY A 34 -13.71 -7.41 9.78
N ILE A 35 -13.48 -6.96 8.57
CA ILE A 35 -12.13 -6.92 7.95
C ILE A 35 -11.21 -6.03 8.77
N ASP A 36 -9.97 -6.45 8.97
CA ASP A 36 -9.01 -5.77 9.83
C ASP A 36 -8.30 -4.60 9.16
N LEU A 37 -7.93 -4.77 7.87
CA LEU A 37 -7.26 -3.76 7.08
C LEU A 37 -7.96 -3.60 5.73
N LEU A 38 -8.08 -2.35 5.28
CA LEU A 38 -8.53 -2.02 3.93
C LEU A 38 -7.36 -1.42 3.15
N LEU A 39 -7.05 -2.01 2.00
CA LEU A 39 -6.03 -1.51 1.09
C LEU A 39 -6.68 -0.70 -0.03
N VAL A 40 -6.36 0.58 -0.09
CA VAL A 40 -6.60 1.39 -1.28
C VAL A 40 -5.38 1.17 -2.17
N GLY A 41 -5.47 0.16 -3.04
CA GLY A 41 -4.37 -0.27 -3.89
C GLY A 41 -4.34 0.47 -5.22
N ASP A 42 -3.14 0.63 -5.80
CA ASP A 42 -2.99 1.13 -7.18
C ASP A 42 -3.55 0.15 -8.23
N SER A 43 -3.91 -1.07 -7.81
CA SER A 43 -4.74 -1.99 -8.57
C SER A 43 -6.12 -1.43 -8.94
N ILE A 44 -6.52 -0.27 -8.39
CA ILE A 44 -7.65 0.54 -8.89
C ILE A 44 -7.53 0.77 -10.40
N GLY A 45 -6.31 0.93 -10.91
CA GLY A 45 -6.03 1.06 -12.34
C GLY A 45 -6.62 -0.07 -13.15
N ASN A 46 -6.38 -1.32 -12.74
CA ASN A 46 -6.89 -2.48 -13.44
C ASN A 46 -8.38 -2.74 -13.15
N VAL A 47 -8.80 -2.58 -11.88
CA VAL A 47 -10.12 -3.02 -11.43
C VAL A 47 -11.23 -2.04 -11.75
N MET A 48 -10.96 -0.73 -11.68
CA MET A 48 -11.97 0.32 -11.83
C MET A 48 -11.73 1.22 -13.04
N LEU A 49 -10.46 1.51 -13.37
CA LEU A 49 -10.13 2.47 -14.41
C LEU A 49 -9.89 1.81 -15.79
N GLY A 50 -9.80 0.47 -15.85
CA GLY A 50 -9.68 -0.28 -17.09
C GLY A 50 -8.28 -0.24 -17.73
N HIS A 51 -7.24 0.08 -16.95
CA HIS A 51 -5.86 0.03 -17.42
C HIS A 51 -5.32 -1.39 -17.43
N ASP A 52 -4.40 -1.70 -18.35
CA ASP A 52 -3.72 -3.00 -18.43
C ASP A 52 -2.67 -3.20 -17.32
N SER A 53 -2.28 -2.13 -16.63
CA SER A 53 -1.31 -2.14 -15.53
C SER A 53 -1.62 -1.08 -14.49
N THR A 54 -0.90 -1.10 -13.35
CA THR A 54 -1.01 -0.08 -12.30
C THR A 54 -0.21 1.20 -12.62
N LEU A 55 0.67 1.17 -13.64
CA LEU A 55 1.60 2.26 -13.96
C LEU A 55 0.92 3.61 -14.28
N PRO A 56 -0.25 3.66 -14.96
CA PRO A 56 -0.90 4.93 -15.29
C PRO A 56 -1.60 5.61 -14.11
N VAL A 57 -1.72 4.93 -12.97
CA VAL A 57 -2.49 5.47 -11.83
C VAL A 57 -1.80 6.70 -11.23
N GLU A 58 -2.55 7.79 -11.19
CA GLU A 58 -2.07 9.06 -10.65
C GLU A 58 -2.30 9.19 -9.14
N LEU A 59 -1.44 9.97 -8.47
CA LEU A 59 -1.58 10.21 -7.03
C LEU A 59 -2.92 10.86 -6.67
N ASP A 60 -3.48 11.68 -7.54
CA ASP A 60 -4.76 12.34 -7.32
C ASP A 60 -5.92 11.34 -7.28
N GLU A 61 -5.89 10.33 -8.12
CA GLU A 61 -6.86 9.22 -8.11
C GLU A 61 -6.78 8.45 -6.79
N MET A 62 -5.56 8.15 -6.33
CA MET A 62 -5.34 7.50 -5.04
C MET A 62 -5.81 8.34 -3.86
N VAL A 63 -5.62 9.66 -3.91
CA VAL A 63 -6.12 10.60 -2.88
C VAL A 63 -7.65 10.59 -2.84
N VAL A 64 -8.32 10.60 -3.99
CA VAL A 64 -9.80 10.55 -4.06
C VAL A 64 -10.33 9.22 -3.51
N ALA A 65 -9.77 8.10 -3.95
CA ALA A 65 -10.18 6.77 -3.49
C ALA A 65 -9.91 6.60 -1.98
N THR A 66 -8.72 7.00 -1.50
CA THR A 66 -8.36 6.96 -0.07
C THR A 66 -9.35 7.75 0.78
N ARG A 67 -9.72 8.95 0.34
CA ARG A 67 -10.69 9.80 1.04
C ARG A 67 -12.07 9.15 1.12
N SER A 68 -12.51 8.51 0.04
CA SER A 68 -13.79 7.79 -0.03
C SER A 68 -13.82 6.61 0.95
N VAL A 69 -12.77 5.77 0.93
CA VAL A 69 -12.64 4.60 1.81
C VAL A 69 -12.53 5.03 3.27
N ALA A 70 -11.64 5.99 3.58
CA ALA A 70 -11.39 6.42 4.96
C ALA A 70 -12.64 7.00 5.64
N ARG A 71 -13.45 7.79 4.91
CA ARG A 71 -14.69 8.36 5.44
C ARG A 71 -15.77 7.31 5.75
N ALA A 72 -15.74 6.18 5.05
CA ALA A 72 -16.71 5.10 5.22
C ALA A 72 -16.27 4.06 6.27
N THR A 73 -14.99 4.06 6.65
CA THR A 73 -14.38 3.10 7.56
C THR A 73 -14.43 3.59 9.00
N LYS A 74 -14.87 2.75 9.92
CA LYS A 74 -14.94 3.05 11.36
C LYS A 74 -13.98 2.23 12.19
N ARG A 75 -13.67 1.01 11.77
CA ARG A 75 -12.93 0.01 12.55
C ARG A 75 -11.62 -0.42 11.89
N ALA A 76 -11.63 -0.73 10.60
CA ALA A 76 -10.46 -1.23 9.87
C ALA A 76 -9.34 -0.18 9.79
N LEU A 77 -8.10 -0.63 9.65
CA LEU A 77 -6.96 0.23 9.36
C LEU A 77 -6.88 0.45 7.85
N VAL A 78 -6.86 1.71 7.42
CA VAL A 78 -6.79 2.06 6.01
C VAL A 78 -5.33 2.24 5.59
N VAL A 79 -4.89 1.45 4.63
CA VAL A 79 -3.56 1.53 3.98
C VAL A 79 -3.76 2.04 2.57
N ALA A 80 -2.94 3.00 2.12
CA ALA A 80 -3.00 3.53 0.76
C ALA A 80 -1.67 3.34 0.03
N ASP A 81 -1.72 2.88 -1.22
CA ASP A 81 -0.54 2.73 -2.05
C ASP A 81 -0.01 4.07 -2.53
N LEU A 82 1.31 4.21 -2.50
CA LEU A 82 2.02 5.20 -3.28
C LEU A 82 2.09 4.67 -4.73
N PRO A 83 1.43 5.30 -5.71
CA PRO A 83 1.47 4.83 -7.09
C PRO A 83 2.85 5.08 -7.71
N PHE A 84 3.12 4.38 -8.81
CA PHE A 84 4.36 4.51 -9.56
C PHE A 84 4.65 5.98 -9.93
N GLY A 85 5.92 6.38 -9.87
CA GLY A 85 6.37 7.75 -10.17
C GLY A 85 6.25 8.71 -8.99
N THR A 86 5.76 8.28 -7.81
CA THR A 86 5.49 9.17 -6.68
C THR A 86 6.44 9.02 -5.50
N TYR A 87 7.40 8.06 -5.56
CA TYR A 87 8.39 7.82 -4.51
C TYR A 87 9.76 7.36 -5.03
N GLU A 88 9.90 7.11 -6.33
CA GLU A 88 11.12 6.57 -6.92
C GLU A 88 12.26 7.58 -6.99
N ALA A 89 11.95 8.87 -7.10
CA ALA A 89 12.95 9.93 -7.17
C ALA A 89 13.66 10.21 -5.82
N GLY A 90 13.16 9.63 -4.72
CA GLY A 90 13.83 9.71 -3.44
C GLY A 90 12.93 10.04 -2.25
N PRO A 91 13.55 10.16 -1.05
CA PRO A 91 12.81 10.31 0.21
C PRO A 91 11.89 11.54 0.29
N GLU A 92 12.31 12.68 -0.27
CA GLU A 92 11.51 13.91 -0.25
C GLU A 92 10.24 13.77 -1.07
N GLN A 93 10.34 13.14 -2.26
CA GLN A 93 9.17 12.87 -3.10
C GLN A 93 8.22 11.90 -2.39
N ALA A 94 8.76 10.80 -1.84
CA ALA A 94 7.98 9.82 -1.09
C ALA A 94 7.23 10.47 0.07
N LEU A 95 7.90 11.35 0.84
CA LEU A 95 7.30 12.05 1.95
C LEU A 95 6.18 13.00 1.51
N ALA A 96 6.41 13.79 0.46
CA ALA A 96 5.40 14.71 -0.08
C ALA A 96 4.15 13.96 -0.54
N SER A 97 4.32 12.84 -1.25
CA SER A 97 3.23 11.99 -1.72
C SER A 97 2.47 11.31 -0.58
N ALA A 98 3.21 10.73 0.38
CA ALA A 98 2.61 10.07 1.54
C ALA A 98 1.79 11.04 2.41
N VAL A 99 2.26 12.27 2.62
CA VAL A 99 1.51 13.30 3.35
C VAL A 99 0.15 13.57 2.71
N ARG A 100 0.02 13.54 1.39
CA ARG A 100 -1.26 13.71 0.69
C ARG A 100 -2.23 12.58 1.01
N LEU A 101 -1.75 11.33 1.01
CA LEU A 101 -2.56 10.15 1.34
C LEU A 101 -2.96 10.14 2.83
N MET A 102 -2.03 10.49 3.73
CA MET A 102 -2.35 10.63 5.16
C MET A 102 -3.42 11.70 5.41
N LYS A 103 -3.32 12.85 4.74
CA LYS A 103 -4.35 13.91 4.81
C LYS A 103 -5.68 13.48 4.17
N ALA A 104 -5.68 12.54 3.24
CA ALA A 104 -6.88 11.93 2.70
C ALA A 104 -7.56 10.96 3.69
N GLY A 105 -6.85 10.55 4.75
CA GLY A 105 -7.38 9.71 5.83
C GLY A 105 -6.75 8.32 5.94
N ALA A 106 -5.69 8.02 5.18
CA ALA A 106 -4.91 6.80 5.38
C ALA A 106 -4.29 6.74 6.78
N ASN A 107 -4.17 5.54 7.34
CA ASN A 107 -3.46 5.28 8.60
C ASN A 107 -2.02 4.81 8.37
N ALA A 108 -1.73 4.33 7.18
CA ALA A 108 -0.41 3.90 6.72
C ALA A 108 -0.34 4.04 5.21
N VAL A 109 0.87 4.09 4.67
CA VAL A 109 1.11 4.01 3.22
C VAL A 109 1.80 2.71 2.85
N LYS A 110 1.63 2.23 1.60
CA LYS A 110 2.38 1.10 1.06
C LYS A 110 3.24 1.58 -0.11
N LEU A 111 4.43 1.01 -0.24
CA LEU A 111 5.31 1.18 -1.39
C LEU A 111 5.98 -0.14 -1.78
N GLU A 112 6.44 -0.22 -3.02
CA GLU A 112 7.05 -1.41 -3.59
C GLU A 112 8.57 -1.31 -3.64
N GLY A 113 9.22 -2.45 -3.38
CA GLY A 113 10.67 -2.61 -3.39
C GLY A 113 11.27 -2.78 -2.00
N GLY A 114 12.48 -3.31 -1.97
CA GLY A 114 13.26 -3.62 -0.78
C GLY A 114 14.34 -2.58 -0.49
N THR A 115 15.58 -3.06 -0.37
CA THR A 115 16.77 -2.26 -0.04
C THR A 115 16.90 -0.94 -0.81
N PRO A 116 16.62 -0.84 -2.12
CA PRO A 116 16.68 0.43 -2.84
C PRO A 116 15.71 1.50 -2.31
N ARG A 117 14.68 1.12 -1.59
CA ARG A 117 13.66 2.02 -1.01
C ARG A 117 13.87 2.28 0.48
N ALA A 118 14.89 1.71 1.10
CA ALA A 118 15.15 1.83 2.54
C ALA A 118 15.27 3.29 3.03
N ALA A 119 15.88 4.17 2.24
CA ALA A 119 15.99 5.59 2.57
C ALA A 119 14.61 6.28 2.62
N SER A 120 13.73 5.99 1.66
CA SER A 120 12.36 6.50 1.63
C SER A 120 11.55 5.97 2.81
N VAL A 121 11.62 4.67 3.10
CA VAL A 121 10.95 4.07 4.27
C VAL A 121 11.41 4.74 5.57
N ARG A 122 12.71 4.97 5.72
CA ARG A 122 13.29 5.65 6.89
C ARG A 122 12.75 7.07 7.03
N ALA A 123 12.72 7.85 5.95
CA ALA A 123 12.21 9.21 5.98
C ALA A 123 10.72 9.26 6.37
N LEU A 124 9.90 8.37 5.81
CA LEU A 124 8.48 8.25 6.14
C LEU A 124 8.27 7.90 7.62
N THR A 125 8.97 6.88 8.12
CA THR A 125 8.83 6.43 9.52
C THR A 125 9.34 7.46 10.51
N GLN A 126 10.42 8.18 10.21
CA GLN A 126 10.90 9.31 11.03
C GLN A 126 9.92 10.49 11.04
N ALA A 127 9.15 10.68 9.98
CA ALA A 127 8.07 11.65 9.93
C ALA A 127 6.78 11.18 10.63
N GLY A 128 6.79 9.99 11.24
CA GLY A 128 5.62 9.42 11.92
C GLY A 128 4.60 8.75 11.01
N ILE A 129 4.96 8.48 9.75
CA ILE A 129 4.08 7.80 8.78
C ILE A 129 4.38 6.30 8.80
N PRO A 130 3.42 5.44 9.19
CA PRO A 130 3.61 3.99 9.13
C PRO A 130 3.69 3.50 7.67
N VAL A 131 4.58 2.54 7.42
CA VAL A 131 4.85 2.01 6.09
C VAL A 131 4.63 0.51 6.03
N VAL A 132 3.96 0.05 4.98
CA VAL A 132 3.88 -1.35 4.56
C VAL A 132 4.82 -1.53 3.37
N GLY A 133 5.79 -2.42 3.47
CA GLY A 133 6.68 -2.79 2.36
C GLY A 133 6.09 -3.93 1.53
N HIS A 134 6.24 -3.85 0.21
CA HIS A 134 5.86 -4.92 -0.70
C HIS A 134 7.10 -5.47 -1.40
N LEU A 135 7.37 -6.75 -1.20
CA LEU A 135 8.50 -7.49 -1.77
C LEU A 135 7.97 -8.65 -2.62
N GLY A 136 8.81 -9.13 -3.52
CA GLY A 136 8.48 -10.22 -4.43
C GLY A 136 8.09 -9.71 -5.81
N PHE A 137 6.95 -10.15 -6.34
CA PHE A 137 6.42 -9.57 -7.57
C PHE A 137 5.81 -8.21 -7.25
N THR A 138 6.42 -7.17 -7.78
CA THR A 138 6.00 -5.78 -7.62
C THR A 138 5.37 -5.29 -8.93
N PRO A 139 4.03 -5.11 -9.01
CA PRO A 139 3.33 -4.72 -10.23
C PRO A 139 3.87 -3.45 -10.90
N GLN A 140 4.32 -2.48 -10.10
CA GLN A 140 4.91 -1.25 -10.60
C GLN A 140 6.24 -1.48 -11.34
N SER A 141 6.90 -2.61 -11.12
CA SER A 141 8.14 -3.02 -11.81
C SER A 141 7.88 -4.01 -12.95
N VAL A 142 6.65 -4.20 -13.40
CA VAL A 142 6.25 -5.22 -14.37
C VAL A 142 7.08 -5.20 -15.65
N ASN A 143 7.43 -4.03 -16.16
CA ASN A 143 8.25 -3.88 -17.37
C ASN A 143 9.69 -4.36 -17.14
N MET A 144 10.30 -4.02 -16.02
CA MET A 144 11.64 -4.47 -15.64
C MET A 144 11.67 -5.98 -15.36
N LEU A 145 10.60 -6.53 -14.78
CA LEU A 145 10.49 -7.97 -14.47
C LEU A 145 10.12 -8.82 -15.69
N GLY A 146 9.81 -8.21 -16.83
CA GLY A 146 9.45 -8.91 -18.07
C GLY A 146 8.08 -9.59 -18.00
N GLY A 147 7.11 -8.96 -17.34
CA GLY A 147 5.73 -9.40 -17.18
C GLY A 147 5.45 -10.07 -15.84
N PHE A 148 4.28 -10.72 -15.74
CA PHE A 148 3.80 -11.39 -14.52
C PHE A 148 4.56 -12.70 -14.28
N ARG A 149 5.66 -12.63 -13.52
CA ARG A 149 6.52 -13.77 -13.18
C ARG A 149 6.70 -13.87 -11.68
N VAL A 150 6.62 -15.09 -11.15
CA VAL A 150 6.90 -15.38 -9.74
C VAL A 150 8.36 -15.00 -9.43
N GLN A 151 8.54 -14.14 -8.43
CA GLN A 151 9.83 -13.70 -7.94
C GLN A 151 10.22 -14.47 -6.66
N GLY A 152 11.52 -14.37 -6.26
CA GLY A 152 11.98 -14.93 -4.99
C GLY A 152 12.02 -16.46 -4.95
N ARG A 153 12.38 -17.13 -6.03
CA ARG A 153 12.63 -18.59 -6.04
C ARG A 153 14.12 -18.89 -5.93
N GLY A 154 14.48 -19.90 -5.11
CA GLY A 154 15.86 -20.34 -4.90
C GLY A 154 16.75 -19.23 -4.31
N LYS A 155 18.01 -19.15 -4.70
CA LYS A 155 18.98 -18.17 -4.19
C LYS A 155 18.58 -16.70 -4.40
N ALA A 156 17.71 -16.42 -5.37
CA ALA A 156 17.17 -15.07 -5.58
C ALA A 156 16.22 -14.62 -4.45
N ALA A 157 15.64 -15.55 -3.70
CA ALA A 157 14.82 -15.23 -2.53
C ALA A 157 15.65 -14.55 -1.43
N ASP A 158 16.88 -15.01 -1.22
CA ASP A 158 17.77 -14.49 -0.18
C ASP A 158 18.17 -13.02 -0.43
N VAL A 159 18.28 -12.64 -1.71
CA VAL A 159 18.61 -11.26 -2.12
C VAL A 159 17.41 -10.32 -2.03
N LEU A 160 16.19 -10.83 -2.21
CA LEU A 160 14.96 -10.02 -2.19
C LEU A 160 14.42 -9.80 -0.77
N LEU A 161 14.74 -10.70 0.16
CA LEU A 161 14.17 -10.72 1.52
C LEU A 161 15.13 -10.23 2.60
N THR A 162 16.38 -9.97 2.25
CA THR A 162 17.41 -9.38 3.13
C THR A 162 17.65 -7.91 2.78
#